data_d4cf1a7c93b69d01b532481c098a9636
#
_entry.id   d4cf1a7c93b69d01b532481c098a9636
#
_cell.length_a   1.000
_cell.length_b   1.000
_cell.length_c   1.000
_cell.angle_alpha   90.00
_cell.angle_beta   90.00
_cell.angle_gamma   90.00
#
_symmetry.space_group_name_H-M   'P 1'
#
loop_
_entity.id
_entity.type
_entity.pdbx_description
1 polymer ?
#
loop_
_entity_poly.entity_id
_entity_poly.type
_entity_poly.pdbx_seq_one_letter_code
_entity_poly.pdbx_strand_id
1 'polypeptide(L)'
;MPNTKRQMKLGVSMIGLGYHVAAWRHPDVPADGSPNIRHSVEVAQTAERGKLDMVFLADTVGIREYDEPPGALCRFSNSSRFEPITLLAALSMATQHIGLVATLSTTYAEPFHVARQFASLDHLSGGRAGWNVVTSVTPMEAQNFNYETTPDYDKRYGRAAEFVDVVRGLWDCWEDDALVRDKASGVFFDPAKMHVLNHKGEHFSVRGPINIPRTPQGYPLIVQAGASDQGQDMAAATADVVFAASASIENARLSPLSPRPRLSYEYTVKSAANSAARESNHPRSQNAPATRTTAGPAPERSYAM
;
A
#
# COMPACT_ATOMS: atom_id res chain seq x y z
N MET A 1 9.93 16.92 -31.33
CA MET A 1 8.97 16.31 -30.41
C MET A 1 8.30 17.44 -29.65
N PRO A 2 6.98 17.50 -29.50
CA PRO A 2 6.35 18.57 -28.75
C PRO A 2 6.82 18.50 -27.30
N ASN A 3 7.25 19.65 -26.80
CA ASN A 3 7.68 19.82 -25.41
C ASN A 3 6.45 19.75 -24.51
N THR A 4 6.02 18.54 -24.17
CA THR A 4 4.93 18.33 -23.20
C THR A 4 5.42 18.82 -21.85
N LYS A 5 4.90 19.96 -21.40
CA LYS A 5 5.16 20.47 -20.05
C LYS A 5 4.89 19.36 -19.05
N ARG A 6 5.90 18.96 -18.29
CA ARG A 6 5.74 18.01 -17.19
C ARG A 6 4.68 18.54 -16.23
N GLN A 7 3.62 17.78 -16.05
CA GLN A 7 2.56 18.11 -15.07
C GLN A 7 2.80 17.33 -13.79
N MET A 8 2.60 17.98 -12.66
CA MET A 8 2.61 17.33 -11.36
C MET A 8 1.40 16.40 -11.26
N LYS A 9 1.62 15.16 -10.84
CA LYS A 9 0.58 14.18 -10.59
C LYS A 9 0.15 14.27 -9.12
N LEU A 10 -1.15 14.23 -8.86
CA LEU A 10 -1.71 14.38 -7.53
C LEU A 10 -2.51 13.13 -7.13
N GLY A 11 -2.22 12.61 -5.95
CA GLY A 11 -2.98 11.50 -5.36
C GLY A 11 -3.63 11.89 -4.04
N VAL A 12 -4.73 11.23 -3.71
CA VAL A 12 -5.32 11.31 -2.37
C VAL A 12 -5.16 9.98 -1.66
N SER A 13 -4.60 10.03 -0.45
CA SER A 13 -4.62 8.86 0.42
C SER A 13 -5.95 8.81 1.17
N MET A 14 -6.72 7.76 0.89
CA MET A 14 -8.00 7.51 1.54
C MET A 14 -7.77 6.65 2.78
N ILE A 15 -7.83 7.26 3.95
CA ILE A 15 -7.80 6.56 5.23
C ILE A 15 -9.15 6.78 5.92
N GLY A 16 -10.03 5.80 5.84
CA GLY A 16 -11.31 5.76 6.54
C GLY A 16 -11.97 7.15 6.63
N LEU A 17 -12.04 7.68 7.84
CA LEU A 17 -12.62 8.99 8.15
C LEU A 17 -11.59 10.15 8.18
N GLY A 18 -10.40 9.94 7.64
CA GLY A 18 -9.32 10.92 7.55
C GLY A 18 -8.13 10.61 8.46
N TYR A 19 -7.05 11.39 8.30
CA TYR A 19 -5.78 11.20 9.01
C TYR A 19 -5.81 11.63 10.47
N HIS A 20 -6.62 12.62 10.81
CA HIS A 20 -6.72 13.06 12.21
C HIS A 20 -7.52 12.03 13.01
N VAL A 21 -6.97 11.53 14.09
CA VAL A 21 -7.58 10.48 14.91
C VAL A 21 -8.99 10.77 15.42
N ALA A 22 -9.34 12.06 15.57
CA ALA A 22 -10.66 12.53 15.98
C ALA A 22 -11.53 13.01 14.80
N ALA A 23 -11.12 12.83 13.55
CA ALA A 23 -11.87 13.30 12.38
C ALA A 23 -13.30 12.76 12.34
N TRP A 24 -13.51 11.50 12.76
CA TRP A 24 -14.82 10.86 12.84
C TRP A 24 -15.82 11.57 13.74
N ARG A 25 -15.35 12.46 14.65
CA ARG A 25 -16.19 13.25 15.58
C ARG A 25 -16.71 14.54 14.94
N HIS A 26 -16.23 14.92 13.75
CA HIS A 26 -16.71 16.11 13.07
C HIS A 26 -18.18 15.93 12.68
N PRO A 27 -19.06 16.93 12.90
CA PRO A 27 -20.51 16.80 12.64
C PRO A 27 -20.86 16.37 11.21
N ASP A 28 -20.07 16.79 10.22
CA ASP A 28 -20.29 16.49 8.80
C ASP A 28 -19.70 15.13 8.36
N VAL A 29 -19.02 14.41 9.26
CA VAL A 29 -18.45 13.10 8.97
C VAL A 29 -19.41 12.01 9.42
N PRO A 30 -19.82 11.08 8.54
CA PRO A 30 -20.67 9.97 8.93
C PRO A 30 -19.97 9.10 9.99
N ALA A 31 -20.62 8.89 11.14
CA ALA A 31 -20.01 8.15 12.25
C ALA A 31 -19.65 6.70 11.91
N ASP A 32 -20.37 6.09 10.96
CA ASP A 32 -20.16 4.75 10.41
C ASP A 32 -19.19 4.71 9.21
N GLY A 33 -18.55 5.83 8.90
CA GLY A 33 -17.84 6.06 7.63
C GLY A 33 -16.68 5.11 7.32
N SER A 34 -16.08 4.43 8.31
CA SER A 34 -14.94 3.55 8.02
C SER A 34 -15.34 2.33 7.18
N PRO A 35 -16.35 1.52 7.52
CA PRO A 35 -16.87 0.46 6.64
C PRO A 35 -18.03 0.93 5.76
N ASN A 36 -18.18 2.24 5.50
CA ASN A 36 -19.30 2.78 4.71
C ASN A 36 -18.89 2.95 3.25
N ILE A 37 -19.40 2.06 2.39
CA ILE A 37 -19.08 2.10 0.95
C ILE A 37 -19.57 3.39 0.28
N ARG A 38 -20.70 3.97 0.69
CA ARG A 38 -21.23 5.21 0.11
C ARG A 38 -20.28 6.38 0.34
N HIS A 39 -19.75 6.50 1.56
CA HIS A 39 -18.72 7.49 1.89
C HIS A 39 -17.46 7.29 1.05
N SER A 40 -17.00 6.06 0.91
CA SER A 40 -15.81 5.75 0.09
C SER A 40 -16.03 6.10 -1.39
N VAL A 41 -17.20 5.83 -1.94
CA VAL A 41 -17.59 6.21 -3.32
C VAL A 41 -17.60 7.74 -3.47
N GLU A 42 -18.22 8.46 -2.54
CA GLU A 42 -18.27 9.93 -2.57
C GLU A 42 -16.88 10.57 -2.56
N VAL A 43 -15.98 10.06 -1.71
CA VAL A 43 -14.59 10.53 -1.64
C VAL A 43 -13.86 10.28 -2.95
N ALA A 44 -13.96 9.06 -3.50
CA ALA A 44 -13.30 8.71 -4.76
C ALA A 44 -13.82 9.54 -5.95
N GLN A 45 -15.13 9.71 -6.06
CA GLN A 45 -15.75 10.55 -7.10
C GLN A 45 -15.42 12.03 -6.94
N THR A 46 -15.30 12.53 -5.70
CA THR A 46 -14.87 13.89 -5.45
C THR A 46 -13.42 14.10 -5.86
N ALA A 47 -12.53 13.15 -5.56
CA ALA A 47 -11.15 13.17 -6.02
C ALA A 47 -11.05 13.16 -7.55
N GLU A 48 -11.86 12.33 -8.21
CA GLU A 48 -11.91 12.25 -9.67
C GLU A 48 -12.42 13.55 -10.30
N ARG A 49 -13.50 14.15 -9.78
CA ARG A 49 -13.98 15.48 -10.22
C ARG A 49 -12.93 16.57 -10.00
N GLY A 50 -12.17 16.46 -8.92
CA GLY A 50 -11.04 17.33 -8.61
C GLY A 50 -9.80 17.11 -9.49
N LYS A 51 -9.88 16.17 -10.46
CA LYS A 51 -8.78 15.83 -11.38
C LYS A 51 -7.52 15.31 -10.66
N LEU A 52 -7.69 14.64 -9.52
CA LEU A 52 -6.60 13.88 -8.94
C LEU A 52 -6.32 12.65 -9.80
N ASP A 53 -5.03 12.26 -9.87
CA ASP A 53 -4.59 11.16 -10.72
C ASP A 53 -4.84 9.80 -10.08
N MET A 54 -4.83 9.70 -8.72
CA MET A 54 -5.06 8.41 -8.05
C MET A 54 -5.69 8.55 -6.66
N VAL A 55 -6.40 7.52 -6.25
CA VAL A 55 -6.68 7.19 -4.85
C VAL A 55 -5.69 6.13 -4.38
N PHE A 56 -5.20 6.28 -3.16
CA PHE A 56 -4.22 5.40 -2.54
C PHE A 56 -4.77 4.88 -1.21
N LEU A 57 -4.84 3.57 -1.06
CA LEU A 57 -5.28 2.91 0.15
C LEU A 57 -4.09 2.30 0.88
N ALA A 58 -3.62 2.99 1.93
CA ALA A 58 -2.68 2.39 2.86
C ALA A 58 -3.39 1.33 3.70
N ASP A 59 -2.69 0.23 3.99
CA ASP A 59 -3.23 -0.85 4.78
C ASP A 59 -2.22 -1.43 5.79
N THR A 60 -2.76 -2.05 6.81
CA THR A 60 -2.09 -2.90 7.78
C THR A 60 -3.05 -4.01 8.19
N VAL A 61 -2.56 -5.23 8.25
CA VAL A 61 -3.36 -6.43 8.54
C VAL A 61 -3.42 -6.76 10.04
N GLY A 62 -3.22 -5.75 10.87
CA GLY A 62 -3.32 -5.82 12.32
C GLY A 62 -4.01 -4.59 12.91
N ILE A 63 -4.49 -4.71 14.14
CA ILE A 63 -5.07 -3.62 14.92
C ILE A 63 -4.04 -3.17 15.95
N ARG A 64 -3.94 -1.86 16.19
CA ARG A 64 -3.17 -1.30 17.30
C ARG A 64 -3.76 -1.81 18.62
N GLU A 65 -2.93 -2.39 19.46
CA GLU A 65 -3.36 -2.99 20.74
C GLU A 65 -3.00 -2.14 21.96
N TYR A 66 -1.99 -1.28 21.87
CA TYR A 66 -1.58 -0.46 22.98
C TYR A 66 -2.47 0.76 23.18
N ASP A 67 -2.87 0.98 24.45
CA ASP A 67 -3.76 2.05 24.88
C ASP A 67 -2.98 3.18 25.57
N GLU A 68 -2.11 3.87 24.83
CA GLU A 68 -1.32 4.99 25.29
C GLU A 68 -1.68 6.30 24.57
N PRO A 69 -2.13 7.34 25.27
CA PRO A 69 -2.51 7.36 26.68
C PRO A 69 -3.79 6.54 26.95
N PRO A 70 -4.12 6.18 28.20
CA PRO A 70 -5.30 5.36 28.53
C PRO A 70 -6.58 5.90 27.88
N GLY A 71 -7.31 5.01 27.20
CA GLY A 71 -8.50 5.35 26.41
C GLY A 71 -8.22 5.87 25.00
N ALA A 72 -6.96 5.89 24.54
CA ALA A 72 -6.63 6.26 23.15
C ALA A 72 -7.12 5.22 22.16
N LEU A 73 -7.02 3.93 22.50
CA LEU A 73 -7.38 2.83 21.62
C LEU A 73 -8.86 2.88 21.18
N CYS A 74 -9.77 3.06 22.13
CA CYS A 74 -11.21 3.12 21.84
C CYS A 74 -11.64 4.40 21.11
N ARG A 75 -10.75 5.36 20.93
CA ARG A 75 -11.00 6.62 20.21
C ARG A 75 -10.41 6.66 18.81
N PHE A 76 -9.72 5.59 18.41
CA PHE A 76 -9.01 5.49 17.14
C PHE A 76 -9.89 4.88 16.06
N SER A 77 -10.43 5.72 15.16
CA SER A 77 -11.37 5.30 14.11
C SER A 77 -10.77 4.36 13.05
N ASN A 78 -9.44 4.38 12.89
CA ASN A 78 -8.77 3.54 11.89
C ASN A 78 -8.60 2.06 12.30
N SER A 79 -9.19 1.66 13.43
CA SER A 79 -9.27 0.26 13.86
C SER A 79 -10.19 -0.60 13.00
N SER A 80 -11.05 0.02 12.18
CA SER A 80 -12.00 -0.67 11.30
C SER A 80 -11.90 -0.08 9.90
N ARG A 81 -11.68 -0.93 8.90
CA ARG A 81 -11.55 -0.52 7.49
C ARG A 81 -11.89 -1.68 6.56
N PHE A 82 -12.24 -1.35 5.32
CA PHE A 82 -12.31 -2.33 4.24
C PHE A 82 -10.90 -2.81 3.84
N GLU A 83 -10.81 -4.04 3.36
CA GLU A 83 -9.63 -4.55 2.67
C GLU A 83 -9.46 -3.79 1.34
N PRO A 84 -8.23 -3.33 1.00
CA PRO A 84 -8.04 -2.40 -0.11
C PRO A 84 -8.47 -2.92 -1.48
N ILE A 85 -8.15 -4.16 -1.85
CA ILE A 85 -8.45 -4.67 -3.20
C ILE A 85 -9.96 -4.82 -3.39
N THR A 86 -10.65 -5.33 -2.37
CA THR A 86 -12.11 -5.47 -2.38
C THR A 86 -12.80 -4.11 -2.49
N LEU A 87 -12.33 -3.13 -1.73
CA LEU A 87 -12.86 -1.76 -1.82
C LEU A 87 -12.60 -1.16 -3.20
N LEU A 88 -11.37 -1.25 -3.72
CA LEU A 88 -11.04 -0.67 -5.03
C LEU A 88 -11.77 -1.36 -6.18
N ALA A 89 -12.07 -2.66 -6.06
CA ALA A 89 -12.93 -3.34 -7.04
C ALA A 89 -14.33 -2.72 -7.08
N ALA A 90 -14.91 -2.38 -5.93
CA ALA A 90 -16.19 -1.66 -5.88
C ALA A 90 -16.05 -0.22 -6.43
N LEU A 91 -15.00 0.50 -6.07
CA LEU A 91 -14.74 1.86 -6.54
C LEU A 91 -14.43 1.93 -8.04
N SER A 92 -13.90 0.86 -8.63
CA SER A 92 -13.64 0.78 -10.08
C SER A 92 -14.91 0.94 -10.90
N MET A 93 -16.05 0.47 -10.39
CA MET A 93 -17.37 0.61 -11.02
C MET A 93 -18.00 1.99 -10.79
N ALA A 94 -17.55 2.73 -9.79
CA ALA A 94 -18.08 4.04 -9.42
C ALA A 94 -17.26 5.22 -9.97
N THR A 95 -16.11 4.93 -10.61
CA THR A 95 -15.15 5.91 -11.16
C THR A 95 -14.75 5.53 -12.58
N GLN A 96 -14.25 6.50 -13.37
CA GLN A 96 -13.93 6.28 -14.80
C GLN A 96 -12.43 6.47 -15.13
N HIS A 97 -11.72 7.33 -14.42
CA HIS A 97 -10.39 7.81 -14.83
C HIS A 97 -9.33 7.70 -13.73
N ILE A 98 -9.73 7.85 -12.47
CA ILE A 98 -8.80 7.92 -11.34
C ILE A 98 -8.10 6.56 -11.12
N GLY A 99 -6.78 6.58 -10.92
CA GLY A 99 -5.99 5.40 -10.60
C GLY A 99 -6.35 4.83 -9.24
N LEU A 100 -6.25 3.53 -9.08
CA LEU A 100 -6.71 2.75 -7.93
C LEU A 100 -5.53 1.98 -7.33
N VAL A 101 -4.90 2.53 -6.30
CA VAL A 101 -3.69 1.97 -5.69
C VAL A 101 -4.01 1.29 -4.36
N ALA A 102 -3.82 -0.03 -4.30
CA ALA A 102 -3.99 -0.85 -3.10
C ALA A 102 -2.64 -1.19 -2.46
N THR A 103 -2.56 -1.12 -1.14
CA THR A 103 -1.44 -1.67 -0.37
C THR A 103 -1.64 -3.16 -0.12
N LEU A 104 -0.59 -3.96 -0.38
CA LEU A 104 -0.59 -5.37 -0.03
C LEU A 104 0.82 -5.84 0.32
N SER A 105 0.91 -6.61 1.43
CA SER A 105 2.17 -7.06 2.00
C SER A 105 2.74 -8.27 1.28
N THR A 106 4.03 -8.22 0.93
CA THR A 106 4.79 -9.39 0.42
C THR A 106 5.13 -10.39 1.50
N THR A 107 5.09 -9.99 2.78
CA THR A 107 5.44 -10.85 3.91
C THR A 107 4.35 -11.87 4.23
N TYR A 108 3.08 -11.45 4.13
CA TYR A 108 1.93 -12.25 4.59
C TYR A 108 1.02 -12.75 3.46
N ALA A 109 1.40 -12.49 2.21
CA ALA A 109 0.63 -12.93 1.05
C ALA A 109 1.39 -13.97 0.20
N GLU A 110 0.69 -14.57 -0.76
CA GLU A 110 1.25 -15.47 -1.76
C GLU A 110 1.26 -14.80 -3.14
N PRO A 111 2.39 -14.86 -3.89
CA PRO A 111 2.56 -14.10 -5.13
C PRO A 111 1.53 -14.47 -6.20
N PHE A 112 1.11 -15.75 -6.30
CA PHE A 112 0.10 -16.17 -7.25
C PHE A 112 -1.27 -15.51 -6.98
N HIS A 113 -1.66 -15.39 -5.70
CA HIS A 113 -2.90 -14.72 -5.34
C HIS A 113 -2.84 -13.23 -5.63
N VAL A 114 -1.73 -12.58 -5.28
CA VAL A 114 -1.53 -11.15 -5.53
C VAL A 114 -1.56 -10.84 -7.02
N ALA A 115 -0.85 -11.64 -7.83
CA ALA A 115 -0.88 -11.49 -9.29
C ALA A 115 -2.31 -11.56 -9.84
N ARG A 116 -3.12 -12.54 -9.40
CA ARG A 116 -4.52 -12.67 -9.82
C ARG A 116 -5.40 -11.50 -9.38
N GLN A 117 -5.27 -11.07 -8.14
CA GLN A 117 -6.08 -10.01 -7.57
C GLN A 117 -5.86 -8.68 -8.29
N PHE A 118 -4.58 -8.29 -8.48
CA PHE A 118 -4.25 -7.05 -9.17
C PHE A 118 -4.56 -7.11 -10.67
N ALA A 119 -4.33 -8.24 -11.33
CA ALA A 119 -4.76 -8.41 -12.73
C ALA A 119 -6.28 -8.30 -12.86
N SER A 120 -7.04 -8.89 -11.93
CA SER A 120 -8.50 -8.77 -11.91
C SER A 120 -8.94 -7.32 -11.70
N LEU A 121 -8.33 -6.62 -10.75
CA LEU A 121 -8.61 -5.19 -10.50
C LEU A 121 -8.29 -4.34 -11.75
N ASP A 122 -7.21 -4.66 -12.45
CA ASP A 122 -6.82 -3.94 -13.66
C ASP A 122 -7.85 -4.14 -14.78
N HIS A 123 -8.32 -5.34 -15.01
CA HIS A 123 -9.41 -5.62 -15.93
C HIS A 123 -10.72 -4.92 -15.54
N LEU A 124 -11.12 -5.01 -14.27
CA LEU A 124 -12.35 -4.38 -13.76
C LEU A 124 -12.31 -2.86 -13.88
N SER A 125 -11.13 -2.27 -13.70
CA SER A 125 -10.96 -0.81 -13.76
C SER A 125 -10.65 -0.29 -15.16
N GLY A 126 -10.43 -1.15 -16.14
CA GLY A 126 -10.02 -0.74 -17.51
C GLY A 126 -8.61 -0.14 -17.52
N GLY A 127 -7.65 -0.74 -16.80
CA GLY A 127 -6.24 -0.34 -16.82
C GLY A 127 -5.89 0.77 -15.84
N ARG A 128 -6.44 0.74 -14.61
CA ARG A 128 -6.20 1.78 -13.59
C ARG A 128 -5.65 1.24 -12.28
N ALA A 129 -5.32 -0.05 -12.19
CA ALA A 129 -4.82 -0.66 -10.96
C ALA A 129 -3.34 -0.31 -10.68
N GLY A 130 -3.02 -0.16 -9.38
CA GLY A 130 -1.65 -0.05 -8.89
C GLY A 130 -1.48 -0.80 -7.58
N TRP A 131 -0.31 -1.38 -7.39
CA TRP A 131 0.07 -2.13 -6.20
C TRP A 131 1.14 -1.40 -5.40
N ASN A 132 0.79 -0.93 -4.20
CA ASN A 132 1.76 -0.45 -3.23
C ASN A 132 2.35 -1.65 -2.48
N VAL A 133 3.61 -1.96 -2.82
CA VAL A 133 4.35 -3.10 -2.27
C VAL A 133 4.94 -2.74 -0.92
N VAL A 134 4.56 -3.47 0.12
CA VAL A 134 5.10 -3.28 1.47
C VAL A 134 5.61 -4.60 2.05
N THR A 135 6.57 -4.51 2.99
CA THR A 135 7.13 -5.67 3.67
C THR A 135 6.55 -5.86 5.06
N SER A 136 5.61 -5.02 5.50
CA SER A 136 5.06 -4.97 6.86
C SER A 136 6.12 -4.89 7.96
N VAL A 137 5.80 -4.32 9.10
CA VAL A 137 6.81 -4.08 10.15
C VAL A 137 6.29 -4.27 11.58
N THR A 138 5.00 -4.54 11.76
CA THR A 138 4.41 -4.61 13.09
C THR A 138 4.26 -6.04 13.58
N PRO A 139 4.62 -6.35 14.85
CA PRO A 139 4.45 -7.70 15.41
C PRO A 139 3.00 -8.19 15.40
N MET A 140 2.03 -7.30 15.59
CA MET A 140 0.60 -7.63 15.58
C MET A 140 0.11 -8.14 14.20
N GLU A 141 0.73 -7.68 13.12
CA GLU A 141 0.46 -8.24 11.79
C GLU A 141 0.98 -9.67 11.70
N ALA A 142 2.20 -9.91 12.18
CA ALA A 142 2.88 -11.21 12.10
C ALA A 142 2.06 -12.33 12.78
N GLN A 143 1.51 -12.04 13.95
CA GLN A 143 0.75 -12.99 14.77
C GLN A 143 -0.57 -13.46 14.10
N ASN A 144 -1.10 -12.67 13.17
CA ASN A 144 -2.26 -13.08 12.36
C ASN A 144 -1.90 -14.08 11.23
N PHE A 145 -0.59 -14.32 10.98
CA PHE A 145 -0.07 -15.15 9.87
C PHE A 145 0.93 -16.23 10.31
N ASN A 146 0.72 -16.83 11.47
CA ASN A 146 1.54 -17.92 12.04
C ASN A 146 2.99 -17.55 12.40
N TYR A 147 3.30 -16.27 12.59
CA TYR A 147 4.58 -15.82 13.10
C TYR A 147 4.41 -15.31 14.53
N GLU A 148 5.34 -15.61 15.41
CA GLU A 148 5.37 -15.05 16.77
C GLU A 148 5.74 -13.58 16.77
N THR A 149 6.61 -13.18 15.85
CA THR A 149 7.08 -11.80 15.67
C THR A 149 7.34 -11.53 14.18
N THR A 150 7.52 -10.26 13.84
CA THR A 150 7.87 -9.86 12.47
C THR A 150 9.18 -10.52 12.04
N PRO A 151 9.25 -11.18 10.87
CA PRO A 151 10.48 -11.75 10.35
C PRO A 151 11.59 -10.71 10.21
N ASP A 152 12.85 -11.16 10.26
CA ASP A 152 14.03 -10.30 10.15
C ASP A 152 13.98 -9.39 8.92
N TYR A 153 14.56 -8.22 9.05
CA TYR A 153 14.55 -7.18 8.03
C TYR A 153 15.09 -7.69 6.68
N ASP A 154 16.28 -8.31 6.68
CA ASP A 154 16.92 -8.80 5.44
C ASP A 154 16.10 -9.90 4.77
N LYS A 155 15.56 -10.84 5.54
CA LYS A 155 14.68 -11.90 5.04
C LYS A 155 13.42 -11.34 4.38
N ARG A 156 12.82 -10.29 4.96
CA ARG A 156 11.62 -9.66 4.39
C ARG A 156 11.90 -8.99 3.05
N TYR A 157 13.04 -8.30 2.91
CA TYR A 157 13.39 -7.65 1.65
C TYR A 157 13.84 -8.64 0.57
N GLY A 158 14.61 -9.68 0.92
CA GLY A 158 14.94 -10.77 -0.01
C GLY A 158 13.69 -11.46 -0.55
N ARG A 159 12.77 -11.85 0.36
CA ARG A 159 11.46 -12.40 -0.02
C ARG A 159 10.65 -11.43 -0.89
N ALA A 160 10.64 -10.13 -0.57
CA ALA A 160 9.87 -9.14 -1.30
C ALA A 160 10.38 -8.94 -2.74
N ALA A 161 11.69 -8.93 -2.94
CA ALA A 161 12.29 -8.84 -4.26
C ALA A 161 11.87 -10.02 -5.15
N GLU A 162 12.05 -11.25 -4.66
CA GLU A 162 11.62 -12.46 -5.38
C GLU A 162 10.10 -12.49 -5.60
N PHE A 163 9.32 -12.02 -4.61
CA PHE A 163 7.87 -11.93 -4.73
C PHE A 163 7.44 -11.07 -5.92
N VAL A 164 8.03 -9.88 -6.05
CA VAL A 164 7.73 -8.96 -7.17
C VAL A 164 8.12 -9.57 -8.51
N ASP A 165 9.26 -10.26 -8.58
CA ASP A 165 9.70 -10.94 -9.81
C ASP A 165 8.73 -12.05 -10.21
N VAL A 166 8.25 -12.85 -9.25
CA VAL A 166 7.23 -13.89 -9.51
C VAL A 166 5.92 -13.27 -9.99
N VAL A 167 5.45 -12.21 -9.34
CA VAL A 167 4.20 -11.54 -9.73
C VAL A 167 4.31 -10.96 -11.15
N ARG A 168 5.41 -10.30 -11.49
CA ARG A 168 5.66 -9.80 -12.85
C ARG A 168 5.72 -10.91 -13.86
N GLY A 169 6.47 -11.98 -13.57
CA GLY A 169 6.54 -13.15 -14.45
C GLY A 169 5.19 -13.82 -14.68
N LEU A 170 4.31 -13.83 -13.68
CA LEU A 170 2.94 -14.34 -13.85
C LEU A 170 2.11 -13.44 -14.77
N TRP A 171 2.24 -12.10 -14.68
CA TRP A 171 1.54 -11.18 -15.57
C TRP A 171 2.03 -11.26 -17.01
N ASP A 172 3.27 -11.69 -17.24
CA ASP A 172 3.86 -11.91 -18.58
C ASP A 172 3.59 -13.31 -19.16
N CYS A 173 2.83 -14.18 -18.46
CA CYS A 173 2.49 -15.51 -18.96
C CYS A 173 1.60 -15.50 -20.22
N TRP A 174 0.93 -14.41 -20.53
CA TRP A 174 0.07 -14.26 -21.71
C TRP A 174 0.54 -13.08 -22.55
N GLU A 175 0.70 -13.29 -23.85
CA GLU A 175 0.93 -12.22 -24.79
C GLU A 175 -0.35 -11.40 -25.05
N ASP A 176 -0.22 -10.16 -25.53
CA ASP A 176 -1.34 -9.22 -25.70
C ASP A 176 -2.46 -9.79 -26.57
N ASP A 177 -2.12 -10.54 -27.62
CA ASP A 177 -3.04 -11.12 -28.61
C ASP A 177 -3.22 -12.64 -28.47
N ALA A 178 -2.91 -13.20 -27.32
CA ALA A 178 -3.04 -14.65 -27.06
C ALA A 178 -4.49 -15.15 -27.19
N LEU A 179 -5.48 -14.32 -26.85
CA LEU A 179 -6.90 -14.70 -26.88
C LEU A 179 -7.54 -14.48 -28.25
N VAL A 180 -7.58 -15.53 -29.07
CA VAL A 180 -8.12 -15.53 -30.44
C VAL A 180 -9.64 -15.38 -30.46
N ARG A 181 -10.36 -16.10 -29.60
CA ARG A 181 -11.84 -16.09 -29.46
C ARG A 181 -12.58 -16.31 -30.79
N ASP A 182 -12.04 -17.15 -31.68
CA ASP A 182 -12.68 -17.48 -32.95
C ASP A 182 -13.80 -18.52 -32.74
N LYS A 183 -15.04 -18.06 -32.85
CA LYS A 183 -16.21 -18.92 -32.67
C LYS A 183 -16.41 -19.92 -33.81
N ALA A 184 -15.90 -19.65 -35.01
CA ALA A 184 -16.09 -20.51 -36.18
C ALA A 184 -15.20 -21.73 -36.10
N SER A 185 -13.93 -21.57 -35.75
CA SER A 185 -12.97 -22.66 -35.57
C SER A 185 -13.04 -23.30 -34.18
N GLY A 186 -13.66 -22.63 -33.19
CA GLY A 186 -13.65 -23.05 -31.79
C GLY A 186 -12.34 -22.77 -31.06
N VAL A 187 -11.40 -22.04 -31.67
CA VAL A 187 -10.12 -21.68 -31.06
C VAL A 187 -10.32 -20.49 -30.11
N PHE A 188 -10.13 -20.71 -28.82
CA PHE A 188 -10.28 -19.65 -27.82
C PHE A 188 -8.99 -18.85 -27.61
N PHE A 189 -7.83 -19.52 -27.55
CA PHE A 189 -6.53 -18.87 -27.44
C PHE A 189 -5.46 -19.60 -28.26
N ASP A 190 -4.38 -18.88 -28.57
CA ASP A 190 -3.18 -19.45 -29.20
C ASP A 190 -2.26 -20.03 -28.13
N PRO A 191 -2.06 -21.37 -28.07
CA PRO A 191 -1.21 -21.99 -27.07
C PRO A 191 0.27 -21.60 -27.19
N ALA A 192 0.73 -21.11 -28.34
CA ALA A 192 2.11 -20.62 -28.50
C ALA A 192 2.34 -19.28 -27.79
N LYS A 193 1.27 -18.55 -27.46
CA LYS A 193 1.28 -17.26 -26.78
C LYS A 193 0.95 -17.32 -25.30
N MET A 194 0.91 -18.52 -24.74
CA MET A 194 0.75 -18.77 -23.31
C MET A 194 2.03 -19.45 -22.77
N HIS A 195 2.69 -18.80 -21.84
CA HIS A 195 3.98 -19.24 -21.30
C HIS A 195 3.84 -19.71 -19.85
N VAL A 196 4.50 -20.81 -19.52
CA VAL A 196 4.55 -21.32 -18.14
C VAL A 196 5.75 -20.70 -17.44
N LEU A 197 5.53 -20.01 -16.30
CA LEU A 197 6.57 -19.32 -15.57
C LEU A 197 7.67 -20.24 -15.04
N ASN A 198 7.29 -21.39 -14.42
CA ASN A 198 8.19 -22.36 -13.83
C ASN A 198 9.25 -21.76 -12.88
N HIS A 199 8.88 -20.75 -12.11
CA HIS A 199 9.77 -20.11 -11.16
C HIS A 199 10.18 -21.09 -10.04
N LYS A 200 11.48 -21.11 -9.74
CA LYS A 200 12.07 -21.80 -8.58
C LYS A 200 13.17 -20.91 -8.02
N GLY A 201 12.91 -20.30 -6.87
CA GLY A 201 13.83 -19.44 -6.16
C GLY A 201 14.05 -19.88 -4.71
N GLU A 202 14.61 -18.98 -3.92
CA GLU A 202 14.89 -19.23 -2.51
C GLU A 202 13.61 -19.28 -1.67
N HIS A 203 12.65 -18.41 -1.99
CA HIS A 203 11.44 -18.21 -1.20
C HIS A 203 10.19 -18.82 -1.84
N PHE A 204 10.18 -18.97 -3.17
CA PHE A 204 8.98 -19.38 -3.90
C PHE A 204 9.25 -20.44 -4.95
N SER A 205 8.26 -21.32 -5.14
CA SER A 205 8.19 -22.26 -6.24
C SER A 205 6.81 -22.15 -6.88
N VAL A 206 6.71 -21.48 -8.03
CA VAL A 206 5.45 -21.12 -8.67
C VAL A 206 5.48 -21.56 -10.14
N ARG A 207 4.63 -22.54 -10.50
CA ARG A 207 4.59 -23.05 -11.85
C ARG A 207 3.96 -22.06 -12.84
N GLY A 208 2.88 -21.40 -12.49
CA GLY A 208 2.06 -20.70 -13.47
C GLY A 208 1.45 -21.64 -14.54
N PRO A 209 0.91 -21.14 -15.64
CA PRO A 209 0.62 -19.74 -15.88
C PRO A 209 -0.49 -19.22 -14.96
N ILE A 210 -0.63 -17.91 -14.92
CA ILE A 210 -1.77 -17.28 -14.27
C ILE A 210 -3.05 -17.51 -15.12
N ASN A 211 -4.20 -17.68 -14.48
CA ASN A 211 -5.47 -17.98 -15.15
C ASN A 211 -6.32 -16.72 -15.44
N ILE A 212 -5.66 -15.63 -15.73
CA ILE A 212 -6.26 -14.39 -16.21
C ILE A 212 -5.38 -13.86 -17.35
N PRO A 213 -5.95 -13.34 -18.44
CA PRO A 213 -5.16 -12.85 -19.56
C PRO A 213 -4.37 -11.60 -19.19
N ARG A 214 -3.45 -11.20 -20.09
CA ARG A 214 -2.67 -9.97 -19.93
C ARG A 214 -3.59 -8.78 -19.67
N THR A 215 -3.19 -7.95 -18.74
CA THR A 215 -4.00 -6.82 -18.28
C THR A 215 -3.96 -5.66 -19.27
N PRO A 216 -4.94 -4.75 -19.25
CA PRO A 216 -4.97 -3.57 -20.13
C PRO A 216 -3.72 -2.69 -20.06
N GLN A 217 -3.06 -2.62 -18.91
CA GLN A 217 -1.79 -1.89 -18.74
C GLN A 217 -0.55 -2.71 -19.12
N GLY A 218 -0.70 -3.98 -19.53
CA GLY A 218 0.39 -4.95 -19.58
C GLY A 218 0.63 -5.56 -18.19
N TYR A 219 0.83 -4.73 -17.18
CA TYR A 219 0.71 -5.08 -15.76
C TYR A 219 0.42 -3.85 -14.89
N PRO A 220 -0.23 -4.04 -13.72
CA PRO A 220 -0.53 -2.96 -12.77
C PRO A 220 0.71 -2.18 -12.35
N LEU A 221 0.59 -0.87 -12.14
CA LEU A 221 1.69 -0.03 -11.69
C LEU A 221 2.21 -0.49 -10.32
N ILE A 222 3.53 -0.50 -10.15
CA ILE A 222 4.17 -0.80 -8.88
C ILE A 222 4.51 0.49 -8.15
N VAL A 223 3.97 0.63 -6.95
CA VAL A 223 4.21 1.76 -6.04
C VAL A 223 5.04 1.29 -4.87
N GLN A 224 6.00 2.08 -4.43
CA GLN A 224 6.87 1.79 -3.30
C GLN A 224 6.94 2.96 -2.34
N ALA A 225 7.00 2.68 -1.05
CA ALA A 225 7.03 3.68 0.04
C ALA A 225 8.22 3.50 0.98
N GLY A 226 9.29 2.83 0.57
CA GLY A 226 10.46 2.54 1.40
C GLY A 226 11.39 3.75 1.54
N ALA A 227 11.72 4.13 2.78
CA ALA A 227 12.72 5.17 3.08
C ALA A 227 14.05 4.60 3.60
N SER A 228 14.14 3.31 3.89
CA SER A 228 15.38 2.61 4.26
C SER A 228 16.22 2.30 3.02
N ASP A 229 17.53 2.03 3.20
CA ASP A 229 18.44 1.75 2.08
C ASP A 229 17.93 0.60 1.21
N GLN A 230 17.57 -0.55 1.79
CA GLN A 230 17.00 -1.66 1.03
C GLN A 230 15.64 -1.33 0.40
N GLY A 231 14.83 -0.49 1.08
CA GLY A 231 13.57 -0.01 0.51
C GLY A 231 13.78 0.88 -0.70
N GLN A 232 14.81 1.72 -0.69
CA GLN A 232 15.21 2.57 -1.81
C GLN A 232 15.78 1.74 -2.96
N ASP A 233 16.63 0.74 -2.67
CA ASP A 233 17.18 -0.17 -3.67
C ASP A 233 16.06 -0.97 -4.36
N MET A 234 15.12 -1.49 -3.60
CA MET A 234 13.96 -2.19 -4.13
C MET A 234 13.07 -1.27 -4.98
N ALA A 235 12.85 -0.03 -4.52
CA ALA A 235 12.09 0.96 -5.28
C ALA A 235 12.80 1.32 -6.60
N ALA A 236 14.12 1.52 -6.58
CA ALA A 236 14.91 1.80 -7.78
C ALA A 236 14.88 0.63 -8.80
N ALA A 237 14.79 -0.61 -8.32
CA ALA A 237 14.74 -1.79 -9.17
C ALA A 237 13.32 -2.08 -9.73
N THR A 238 12.27 -1.75 -8.99
CA THR A 238 10.93 -2.29 -9.29
C THR A 238 9.83 -1.24 -9.44
N ALA A 239 9.94 -0.06 -8.83
CA ALA A 239 8.83 0.88 -8.75
C ALA A 239 8.65 1.70 -10.04
N ASP A 240 7.38 1.88 -10.41
CA ASP A 240 6.95 2.87 -11.40
C ASP A 240 6.65 4.21 -10.72
N VAL A 241 6.21 4.16 -9.44
CA VAL A 241 5.88 5.32 -8.62
C VAL A 241 6.50 5.17 -7.23
N VAL A 242 7.13 6.23 -6.74
CA VAL A 242 7.69 6.25 -5.38
C VAL A 242 6.93 7.25 -4.52
N PHE A 243 6.48 6.79 -3.36
CA PHE A 243 5.92 7.60 -2.31
C PHE A 243 6.98 7.85 -1.23
N ALA A 244 7.34 9.12 -1.00
CA ALA A 244 8.29 9.49 0.03
C ALA A 244 7.71 10.55 0.96
N ALA A 245 7.86 10.35 2.28
CA ALA A 245 7.56 11.34 3.29
C ALA A 245 8.85 12.10 3.64
N SER A 246 9.08 13.26 3.03
CA SER A 246 10.23 14.09 3.32
C SER A 246 9.86 15.25 4.23
N ALA A 247 10.63 15.43 5.32
CA ALA A 247 10.43 16.52 6.28
C ALA A 247 10.88 17.88 5.73
N SER A 248 11.75 17.91 4.70
CA SER A 248 12.26 19.12 4.06
C SER A 248 12.46 18.91 2.56
N ILE A 249 12.51 20.01 1.80
CA ILE A 249 12.83 19.99 0.37
C ILE A 249 14.27 19.50 0.13
N GLU A 250 15.20 19.80 1.04
CA GLU A 250 16.57 19.31 0.99
C GLU A 250 16.62 17.79 1.07
N ASN A 251 15.95 17.20 2.05
CA ASN A 251 15.86 15.74 2.19
C ASN A 251 15.20 15.08 0.97
N ALA A 252 14.19 15.73 0.40
CA ALA A 252 13.55 15.24 -0.83
C ALA A 252 14.49 15.25 -2.05
N ARG A 253 15.40 16.25 -2.12
CA ARG A 253 16.41 16.34 -3.20
C ARG A 253 17.59 15.37 -3.02
N LEU A 254 17.90 15.02 -1.78
CA LEU A 254 18.99 14.11 -1.43
C LEU A 254 18.58 12.65 -1.48
N SER A 255 17.29 12.35 -1.67
CA SER A 255 16.84 10.98 -1.88
C SER A 255 17.53 10.39 -3.11
N PRO A 256 18.33 9.30 -2.99
CA PRO A 256 19.15 8.77 -4.07
C PRO A 256 18.36 8.03 -5.15
N LEU A 257 17.06 8.26 -5.24
CA LEU A 257 16.20 7.77 -6.30
C LEU A 257 16.58 8.49 -7.60
N SER A 258 17.76 8.13 -8.12
CA SER A 258 18.20 8.52 -9.45
C SER A 258 17.18 7.99 -10.46
N PRO A 259 16.60 8.83 -11.30
CA PRO A 259 15.58 8.39 -12.24
C PRO A 259 16.19 7.42 -13.24
N ARG A 260 15.87 6.14 -13.15
CA ARG A 260 15.93 5.29 -14.33
C ARG A 260 14.86 5.75 -15.30
N PRO A 261 15.06 5.71 -16.64
CA PRO A 261 14.17 6.32 -17.62
C PRO A 261 12.87 5.50 -17.88
N ARG A 262 12.19 5.06 -16.84
CA ARG A 262 10.80 4.63 -16.86
C ARG A 262 10.09 5.58 -15.91
N LEU A 263 9.15 6.34 -16.46
CA LEU A 263 8.24 7.30 -15.85
C LEU A 263 8.26 7.31 -14.29
N SER A 264 9.26 7.94 -13.69
CA SER A 264 9.31 8.14 -12.25
C SER A 264 8.43 9.34 -11.91
N TYR A 265 7.33 9.09 -11.24
CA TYR A 265 6.50 10.12 -10.62
C TYR A 265 6.84 10.19 -9.14
N GLU A 266 7.49 11.27 -8.71
CA GLU A 266 7.65 11.58 -7.28
C GLU A 266 6.35 12.23 -6.77
N TYR A 267 5.72 11.60 -5.78
CA TYR A 267 4.61 12.19 -5.04
C TYR A 267 5.09 12.54 -3.63
N THR A 268 5.11 13.82 -3.31
CA THR A 268 5.29 14.27 -1.94
C THR A 268 3.92 14.57 -1.35
N VAL A 269 3.43 13.72 -0.46
CA VAL A 269 2.23 14.03 0.32
C VAL A 269 2.68 14.79 1.56
N LYS A 270 2.48 16.11 1.59
CA LYS A 270 2.54 16.85 2.84
C LYS A 270 1.28 16.56 3.65
N SER A 271 1.41 15.87 4.76
CA SER A 271 0.40 15.86 5.80
C SER A 271 0.35 17.26 6.41
N ALA A 272 -0.69 18.03 6.08
CA ALA A 272 -0.91 19.38 6.62
C ALA A 272 -1.23 19.37 8.13
N ALA A 273 -1.30 18.21 8.78
CA ALA A 273 -1.71 18.09 10.17
C ALA A 273 -0.61 18.41 11.21
N ASN A 274 0.66 18.52 10.83
CA ASN A 274 1.75 18.69 11.80
C ASN A 274 2.35 20.10 11.90
N SER A 275 1.93 21.07 11.11
CA SER A 275 2.48 22.43 11.20
C SER A 275 1.77 23.34 12.23
N ALA A 276 0.54 23.03 12.62
CA ALA A 276 -0.19 23.84 13.58
C ALA A 276 0.07 23.52 15.07
N ALA A 277 0.73 22.38 15.37
CA ALA A 277 0.96 21.94 16.75
C ALA A 277 2.32 22.36 17.35
N ARG A 278 3.20 23.03 16.59
CA ARG A 278 4.55 23.41 17.06
C ARG A 278 4.75 24.89 17.42
N GLU A 279 3.74 25.73 17.27
CA GLU A 279 3.87 27.16 17.59
C GLU A 279 3.19 27.61 18.90
N SER A 280 2.70 26.72 19.74
CA SER A 280 2.19 27.10 21.06
C SER A 280 3.03 26.56 22.19
N ASN A 281 3.93 27.43 22.70
CA ASN A 281 4.40 27.54 24.07
C ASN A 281 5.15 26.37 24.73
N HIS A 282 6.46 26.51 24.82
CA HIS A 282 7.15 26.06 26.02
C HIS A 282 8.04 27.18 26.58
N PRO A 283 7.78 27.68 27.80
CA PRO A 283 8.75 28.48 28.53
C PRO A 283 9.82 27.54 29.10
N ARG A 284 11.07 27.92 28.92
CA ARG A 284 12.23 27.33 29.61
C ARG A 284 12.10 27.53 31.12
N SER A 285 12.16 26.49 31.90
CA SER A 285 12.58 26.57 33.30
C SER A 285 13.77 25.67 33.56
N GLN A 286 14.78 26.27 34.16
CA GLN A 286 16.06 25.69 34.51
C GLN A 286 15.95 24.93 35.85
N ASN A 287 16.78 23.89 35.98
CA ASN A 287 17.42 23.37 37.19
C ASN A 287 16.60 22.78 38.33
N ALA A 288 16.78 21.47 38.57
CA ALA A 288 17.24 20.94 39.85
C ALA A 288 17.48 19.42 39.79
N PRO A 289 18.23 18.81 40.73
CA PRO A 289 19.04 17.62 40.47
C PRO A 289 18.39 16.29 40.93
N ALA A 290 19.03 15.19 40.43
CA ALA A 290 18.67 13.83 40.70
C ALA A 290 18.62 13.42 42.16
N THR A 291 17.54 12.74 42.57
CA THR A 291 17.56 11.84 43.75
C THR A 291 17.11 10.44 43.33
N ARG A 292 18.03 9.51 43.54
CA ARG A 292 17.80 8.06 43.41
C ARG A 292 16.84 7.63 44.50
N THR A 293 15.78 6.91 44.16
CA THR A 293 15.06 6.09 45.15
C THR A 293 14.81 4.70 44.52
N THR A 294 15.35 3.71 45.19
CA THR A 294 15.21 2.27 44.98
C THR A 294 13.78 1.86 45.35
N ALA A 295 13.07 1.20 44.48
CA ALA A 295 11.83 0.52 44.80
C ALA A 295 11.97 -0.98 44.48
N GLY A 296 11.63 -1.79 45.46
CA GLY A 296 11.70 -3.25 45.46
C GLY A 296 10.57 -3.92 44.65
N PRO A 297 10.57 -5.26 44.58
CA PRO A 297 9.79 -6.01 43.58
C PRO A 297 8.30 -6.09 43.94
N ALA A 298 7.47 -6.00 42.90
CA ALA A 298 6.02 -6.18 42.97
C ALA A 298 5.64 -7.68 42.98
N PRO A 299 4.49 -8.06 43.58
CA PRO A 299 4.11 -9.44 43.76
C PRO A 299 3.44 -10.07 42.52
N GLU A 300 3.74 -11.34 42.31
CA GLU A 300 3.09 -12.25 41.35
C GLU A 300 1.56 -12.33 41.57
N ARG A 301 0.80 -12.23 40.51
CA ARG A 301 -0.61 -12.63 40.49
C ARG A 301 -0.77 -13.85 39.60
N SER A 302 -1.11 -14.96 40.25
CA SER A 302 -1.58 -16.19 39.63
C SER A 302 -2.98 -15.97 39.00
N TYR A 303 -3.17 -16.38 37.76
CA TYR A 303 -4.50 -16.63 37.22
C TYR A 303 -4.72 -18.13 37.12
N ALA A 304 -5.72 -18.61 37.87
CA ALA A 304 -6.33 -19.91 37.69
C ALA A 304 -7.68 -19.74 36.98
N MET A 305 -7.90 -20.59 35.95
CA MET A 305 -9.11 -20.92 35.18
C MET A 305 -9.82 -19.77 34.46
#